data_05fb9e7381cf1974551c5599f15fa78c
#
_entry.id   05fb9e7381cf1974551c5599f15fa78c
#
_cell.length_a   1.000
_cell.length_b   1.000
_cell.length_c   1.000
_cell.angle_alpha   90.00
_cell.angle_beta   90.00
_cell.angle_gamma   90.00
#
_symmetry.space_group_name_H-M   'P 1'
#
loop_
_entity.id
_entity.type
_entity.pdbx_description
1 polymer ?
#
loop_
_entity_poly.entity_id
_entity_poly.type
_entity_poly.pdbx_seq_one_letter_code
_entity_poly.pdbx_strand_id
1 'polypeptide(L)'
;MTEGIQTSLIAEGNAKLFDELKHDYDALGETLLRRGLDIQQLTERATVFEVAVPSWGVGTGGTRFARFPGMGEPRNIFEKVEDCAVIHQLCRCTSRVSPHFPWDRVDDFLELRQFAEQLGLGWDSINSNTFQDQPGQEHSYKYGSLSHTSQAVRDQAVAHNLDCI
;
A
#
# COMPACT_ATOMS: atom_id res chain seq x y z
N MET A 1 -1.59 -8.23 19.94
CA MET A 1 -2.70 -7.66 19.15
C MET A 1 -2.66 -6.17 19.40
N THR A 2 -2.19 -5.41 18.43
CA THR A 2 -2.36 -3.97 18.40
C THR A 2 -3.87 -3.75 18.26
N GLU A 3 -4.49 -3.05 19.22
CA GLU A 3 -5.86 -2.58 19.04
C GLU A 3 -5.82 -1.58 17.87
N GLY A 4 -6.10 -2.08 16.66
CA GLY A 4 -6.29 -1.23 15.50
C GLY A 4 -7.44 -0.26 15.77
N ILE A 5 -7.51 0.84 15.04
CA ILE A 5 -8.64 1.77 15.11
C ILE A 5 -9.92 0.97 14.86
N GLN A 6 -10.82 0.95 15.85
CA GLN A 6 -12.07 0.22 15.72
C GLN A 6 -12.89 0.85 14.58
N THR A 7 -13.33 0.03 13.62
CA THR A 7 -14.17 0.46 12.49
C THR A 7 -15.42 1.21 12.93
N SER A 8 -15.94 0.88 14.12
CA SER A 8 -17.07 1.59 14.75
C SER A 8 -16.77 3.07 15.01
N LEU A 9 -15.56 3.41 15.46
CA LEU A 9 -15.17 4.81 15.72
C LEU A 9 -15.13 5.64 14.44
N ILE A 10 -14.66 5.04 13.34
CA ILE A 10 -14.66 5.69 12.02
C ILE A 10 -16.10 5.91 11.55
N ALA A 11 -16.95 4.87 11.67
CA ALA A 11 -18.35 4.94 11.27
C ALA A 11 -19.13 5.98 12.09
N GLU A 12 -18.94 6.02 13.43
CA GLU A 12 -19.56 7.02 14.31
C GLU A 12 -19.08 8.44 14.01
N GLY A 13 -17.78 8.61 13.70
CA GLY A 13 -17.23 9.89 13.29
C GLY A 13 -17.85 10.39 11.98
N ASN A 14 -17.95 9.52 10.99
CA ASN A 14 -18.56 9.83 9.70
C ASN A 14 -20.06 10.12 9.82
N ALA A 15 -20.79 9.37 10.65
CA ALA A 15 -22.22 9.57 10.84
C ALA A 15 -22.56 10.98 11.36
N LYS A 16 -21.71 11.56 12.20
CA LYS A 16 -21.89 12.93 12.74
C LYS A 16 -21.80 14.01 11.67
N LEU A 17 -21.06 13.76 10.59
CA LEU A 17 -20.83 14.72 9.51
C LEU A 17 -21.75 14.46 8.29
N PHE A 18 -22.50 13.36 8.32
CA PHE A 18 -23.24 12.90 7.14
C PHE A 18 -24.23 13.92 6.60
N ASP A 19 -25.03 14.54 7.45
CA ASP A 19 -26.07 15.48 7.02
C ASP A 19 -25.45 16.78 6.46
N GLU A 20 -24.37 17.27 7.08
CA GLU A 20 -23.64 18.44 6.61
C GLU A 20 -22.98 18.15 5.24
N LEU A 21 -22.25 17.07 5.14
CA LEU A 21 -21.58 16.67 3.88
C LEU A 21 -22.59 16.40 2.77
N LYS A 22 -23.76 15.81 3.10
CA LYS A 22 -24.81 15.59 2.12
C LYS A 22 -25.38 16.90 1.60
N HIS A 23 -25.63 17.85 2.49
CA HIS A 23 -26.12 19.19 2.12
C HIS A 23 -25.11 19.89 1.18
N ASP A 24 -23.82 19.87 1.51
CA ASP A 24 -22.78 20.47 0.69
C ASP A 24 -22.64 19.79 -0.68
N TYR A 25 -22.73 18.45 -0.71
CA TYR A 25 -22.72 17.69 -1.94
C TYR A 25 -23.90 18.05 -2.86
N ASP A 26 -25.11 18.12 -2.29
CA ASP A 26 -26.33 18.47 -3.06
C ASP A 26 -26.22 19.90 -3.62
N ALA A 27 -25.75 20.87 -2.81
CA ALA A 27 -25.54 22.27 -3.23
C ALA A 27 -24.47 22.39 -4.33
N LEU A 28 -23.39 21.64 -4.22
CA LEU A 28 -22.37 21.55 -5.26
C LEU A 28 -22.96 20.94 -6.53
N GLY A 29 -23.78 19.90 -6.42
CA GLY A 29 -24.47 19.24 -7.53
C GLY A 29 -25.33 20.20 -8.32
N GLU A 30 -26.13 21.02 -7.65
CA GLU A 30 -26.95 22.04 -8.30
C GLU A 30 -26.10 23.08 -9.05
N THR A 31 -24.96 23.47 -8.45
CA THR A 31 -24.03 24.44 -9.05
C THR A 31 -23.36 23.87 -10.31
N LEU A 32 -22.95 22.61 -10.27
CA LEU A 32 -22.35 21.91 -11.40
C LEU A 32 -23.36 21.67 -12.53
N LEU A 33 -24.60 21.30 -12.19
CA LEU A 33 -25.67 21.08 -13.17
C LEU A 33 -25.95 22.33 -14.00
N ARG A 34 -25.93 23.54 -13.38
CA ARG A 34 -26.07 24.81 -14.12
C ARG A 34 -24.95 25.04 -15.14
N ARG A 35 -23.83 24.35 -15.01
CA ARG A 35 -22.67 24.37 -15.92
C ARG A 35 -22.64 23.18 -16.88
N GLY A 36 -23.69 22.36 -16.90
CA GLY A 36 -23.79 21.17 -17.74
C GLY A 36 -22.94 19.98 -17.26
N LEU A 37 -22.57 19.95 -15.96
CA LEU A 37 -21.81 18.89 -15.34
C LEU A 37 -22.69 18.09 -14.39
N ASP A 38 -22.58 16.76 -14.44
CA ASP A 38 -23.28 15.83 -13.56
C ASP A 38 -22.35 15.44 -12.39
N ILE A 39 -22.75 15.76 -11.16
CA ILE A 39 -21.98 15.46 -9.96
C ILE A 39 -21.84 13.94 -9.74
N GLN A 40 -22.85 13.14 -10.11
CA GLN A 40 -22.77 11.69 -9.95
C GLN A 40 -21.70 11.09 -10.85
N GLN A 41 -21.66 11.49 -12.14
CA GLN A 41 -20.62 11.07 -13.07
C GLN A 41 -19.22 11.52 -12.60
N LEU A 42 -19.10 12.71 -12.04
CA LEU A 42 -17.82 13.20 -11.50
C LEU A 42 -17.39 12.37 -10.27
N THR A 43 -18.33 12.04 -9.38
CA THR A 43 -18.07 11.20 -8.21
C THR A 43 -17.66 9.79 -8.64
N GLU A 44 -18.37 9.15 -9.57
CA GLU A 44 -18.01 7.84 -10.11
C GLU A 44 -16.58 7.85 -10.69
N ARG A 45 -16.23 8.88 -11.45
CA ARG A 45 -14.87 9.04 -12.00
C ARG A 45 -13.81 9.27 -10.94
N ALA A 46 -14.14 10.01 -9.86
CA ALA A 46 -13.22 10.25 -8.77
C ALA A 46 -13.00 8.98 -7.91
N THR A 47 -14.05 8.17 -7.73
CA THR A 47 -13.97 6.95 -6.91
C THR A 47 -13.24 5.78 -7.57
N VAL A 48 -13.04 5.81 -8.90
CA VAL A 48 -12.17 4.81 -9.58
C VAL A 48 -10.68 5.12 -9.44
N PHE A 49 -10.32 6.28 -8.88
CA PHE A 49 -8.94 6.61 -8.59
C PHE A 49 -8.45 5.79 -7.39
N GLU A 50 -7.46 4.95 -7.64
CA GLU A 50 -6.84 4.11 -6.61
C GLU A 50 -5.35 4.43 -6.45
N VAL A 51 -4.87 4.36 -5.23
CA VAL A 51 -3.46 4.50 -4.86
C VAL A 51 -3.01 3.23 -4.16
N ALA A 52 -1.89 2.65 -4.59
CA ALA A 52 -1.28 1.55 -3.86
C ALA A 52 -0.48 2.09 -2.67
N VAL A 53 -0.69 1.49 -1.50
CA VAL A 53 0.14 1.75 -0.31
C VAL A 53 1.34 0.82 -0.36
N PRO A 54 2.57 1.35 -0.41
CA PRO A 54 3.74 0.50 -0.32
C PRO A 54 3.90 -0.04 1.11
N SER A 55 4.15 -1.33 1.25
CA SER A 55 4.30 -1.98 2.57
C SER A 55 5.38 -1.33 3.45
N TRP A 56 6.40 -0.76 2.83
CA TRP A 56 7.45 0.00 3.55
C TRP A 56 7.00 1.39 4.00
N GLY A 57 5.86 1.88 3.50
CA GLY A 57 5.27 3.15 3.94
C GLY A 57 4.61 3.04 5.31
N VAL A 58 4.17 1.85 5.71
CA VAL A 58 3.62 1.53 7.03
C VAL A 58 4.61 0.74 7.90
N GLY A 59 5.77 0.38 7.37
CA GLY A 59 6.82 -0.32 8.09
C GLY A 59 7.67 0.59 8.98
N THR A 60 8.74 0.03 9.54
CA THR A 60 9.71 0.77 10.34
C THR A 60 10.23 2.00 9.59
N GLY A 61 10.01 3.17 10.16
CA GLY A 61 10.54 4.41 9.62
C GLY A 61 12.06 4.45 9.59
N GLY A 62 12.63 5.18 8.65
CA GLY A 62 14.08 5.28 8.55
C GLY A 62 14.58 5.98 7.31
N THR A 63 15.90 5.98 7.20
CA THR A 63 16.62 6.43 6.03
C THR A 63 17.44 5.28 5.45
N ARG A 64 18.08 5.50 4.32
CA ARG A 64 19.06 4.55 3.75
C ARG A 64 20.22 4.19 4.70
N PHE A 65 20.42 4.96 5.76
CA PHE A 65 21.54 4.79 6.71
C PHE A 65 21.12 4.16 8.03
N ALA A 66 19.87 4.35 8.46
CA ALA A 66 19.40 3.86 9.74
C ALA A 66 17.87 3.66 9.74
N ARG A 67 17.42 2.70 10.56
CA ARG A 67 16.01 2.50 10.89
C ARG A 67 15.74 3.03 12.27
N PHE A 68 14.54 3.55 12.48
CA PHE A 68 14.11 4.15 13.74
C PHE A 68 12.85 3.42 14.22
N PRO A 69 13.02 2.22 14.84
CA PRO A 69 11.89 1.45 15.35
C PRO A 69 11.07 2.27 16.36
N GLY A 70 9.75 2.22 16.24
CA GLY A 70 8.81 2.88 17.13
C GLY A 70 7.86 1.91 17.80
N MET A 71 7.18 2.38 18.85
CA MET A 71 6.11 1.59 19.46
C MET A 71 4.94 1.46 18.48
N GLY A 72 4.40 0.23 18.35
CA GLY A 72 3.26 -0.05 17.49
C GLY A 72 3.60 -0.24 16.01
N GLU A 73 4.88 -0.24 15.63
CA GLU A 73 5.25 -0.55 14.25
C GLU A 73 4.92 -2.00 13.88
N PRO A 74 4.49 -2.27 12.64
CA PRO A 74 4.20 -3.62 12.19
C PRO A 74 5.48 -4.45 12.09
N ARG A 75 5.42 -5.70 12.56
CA ARG A 75 6.56 -6.62 12.65
C ARG A 75 6.68 -7.55 11.45
N ASN A 76 5.59 -7.73 10.69
CA ASN A 76 5.49 -8.61 9.54
C ASN A 76 4.48 -8.07 8.53
N ILE A 77 4.35 -8.75 7.37
CA ILE A 77 3.46 -8.30 6.30
C ILE A 77 1.98 -8.34 6.69
N PHE A 78 1.53 -9.25 7.55
CA PHE A 78 0.13 -9.31 7.99
C PHE A 78 -0.23 -8.06 8.80
N GLU A 79 0.62 -7.66 9.75
CA GLU A 79 0.42 -6.42 10.53
C GLU A 79 0.49 -5.17 9.63
N LYS A 80 1.36 -5.17 8.60
CA LYS A 80 1.37 -4.08 7.60
C LYS A 80 0.08 -4.02 6.79
N VAL A 81 -0.50 -5.16 6.45
CA VAL A 81 -1.79 -5.23 5.73
C VAL A 81 -2.93 -4.72 6.62
N GLU A 82 -2.92 -5.01 7.94
CA GLU A 82 -3.86 -4.42 8.89
C GLU A 82 -3.76 -2.88 8.91
N ASP A 83 -2.55 -2.33 8.98
CA ASP A 83 -2.33 -0.88 8.94
C ASP A 83 -2.79 -0.26 7.60
N CYS A 84 -2.53 -0.93 6.47
CA CYS A 84 -3.03 -0.52 5.16
C CYS A 84 -4.57 -0.54 5.11
N ALA A 85 -5.22 -1.51 5.76
CA ALA A 85 -6.67 -1.58 5.84
C ALA A 85 -7.26 -0.41 6.63
N VAL A 86 -6.61 0.00 7.73
CA VAL A 86 -6.99 1.21 8.49
C VAL A 86 -6.88 2.46 7.62
N ILE A 87 -5.78 2.61 6.87
CA ILE A 87 -5.60 3.72 5.93
C ILE A 87 -6.72 3.72 4.89
N HIS A 88 -7.03 2.55 4.30
CA HIS A 88 -8.10 2.42 3.32
C HIS A 88 -9.47 2.78 3.89
N GLN A 89 -9.77 2.40 5.13
CA GLN A 89 -11.01 2.77 5.79
C GLN A 89 -11.17 4.29 5.97
N LEU A 90 -10.05 5.01 6.17
CA LEU A 90 -10.06 6.46 6.34
C LEU A 90 -10.17 7.21 5.02
N CYS A 91 -9.43 6.84 3.99
CA CYS A 91 -9.35 7.61 2.74
C CYS A 91 -10.08 6.98 1.55
N ARG A 92 -10.50 5.70 1.62
CA ARG A 92 -11.30 4.99 0.62
C ARG A 92 -10.69 4.83 -0.79
N CYS A 93 -9.48 5.31 -1.01
CA CYS A 93 -8.81 5.26 -2.32
C CYS A 93 -7.53 4.40 -2.32
N THR A 94 -7.24 3.67 -1.24
CA THR A 94 -6.01 2.90 -1.06
C THR A 94 -6.29 1.40 -0.94
N SER A 95 -7.05 0.87 -1.88
CA SER A 95 -7.46 -0.55 -1.89
C SER A 95 -6.35 -1.53 -2.28
N ARG A 96 -5.16 -1.04 -2.62
CA ARG A 96 -4.04 -1.86 -3.09
C ARG A 96 -2.82 -1.72 -2.19
N VAL A 97 -2.08 -2.83 -2.02
CA VAL A 97 -0.80 -2.88 -1.29
C VAL A 97 0.30 -3.36 -2.21
N SER A 98 1.44 -2.65 -2.21
CA SER A 98 2.65 -3.07 -2.93
C SER A 98 3.63 -3.70 -1.94
N PRO A 99 3.85 -5.01 -1.96
CA PRO A 99 4.80 -5.67 -1.07
C PRO A 99 6.25 -5.42 -1.48
N HIS A 100 7.16 -5.55 -0.52
CA HIS A 100 8.58 -5.32 -0.68
C HIS A 100 9.39 -6.57 -0.31
N PHE A 101 9.84 -7.31 -1.28
CA PHE A 101 10.66 -8.49 -1.06
C PHE A 101 12.15 -8.12 -0.85
N PRO A 102 12.87 -8.88 0.00
CA PRO A 102 12.45 -10.12 0.67
C PRO A 102 11.71 -9.92 2.00
N TRP A 103 11.55 -8.69 2.51
CA TRP A 103 11.03 -8.44 3.88
C TRP A 103 9.58 -8.86 4.09
N ASP A 104 8.78 -8.84 3.02
CA ASP A 104 7.35 -9.18 3.06
C ASP A 104 7.07 -10.60 2.54
N ARG A 105 8.13 -11.38 2.31
CA ARG A 105 8.00 -12.77 1.86
C ARG A 105 7.41 -13.64 2.96
N VAL A 106 6.48 -14.51 2.59
CA VAL A 106 5.83 -15.49 3.45
C VAL A 106 5.96 -16.88 2.85
N ASP A 107 5.74 -17.90 3.65
CA ASP A 107 5.73 -19.30 3.17
C ASP A 107 4.42 -19.64 2.46
N ASP A 108 3.30 -19.06 2.87
CA ASP A 108 1.98 -19.26 2.27
C ASP A 108 1.41 -17.95 1.72
N PHE A 109 1.60 -17.73 0.43
CA PHE A 109 1.04 -16.57 -0.27
C PHE A 109 -0.48 -16.62 -0.44
N LEU A 110 -1.08 -17.81 -0.39
CA LEU A 110 -2.53 -17.95 -0.47
C LEU A 110 -3.19 -17.46 0.82
N GLU A 111 -2.61 -17.81 1.98
CA GLU A 111 -3.05 -17.30 3.27
C GLU A 111 -2.98 -15.75 3.30
N LEU A 112 -1.85 -15.19 2.90
CA LEU A 112 -1.66 -13.73 2.85
C LEU A 112 -2.67 -13.06 1.91
N ARG A 113 -2.94 -13.65 0.76
CA ARG A 113 -3.92 -13.14 -0.19
C ARG A 113 -5.32 -13.14 0.41
N GLN A 114 -5.75 -14.25 0.99
CA GLN A 114 -7.07 -14.37 1.62
C GLN A 114 -7.23 -13.39 2.79
N PHE A 115 -6.18 -13.20 3.56
CA PHE A 115 -6.17 -12.23 4.65
C PHE A 115 -6.38 -10.79 4.14
N ALA A 116 -5.67 -10.38 3.09
CA ALA A 116 -5.86 -9.06 2.49
C ALA A 116 -7.28 -8.87 1.92
N GLU A 117 -7.80 -9.89 1.21
CA GLU A 117 -9.16 -9.89 0.64
C GLU A 117 -10.24 -9.74 1.73
N GLN A 118 -10.08 -10.38 2.89
CA GLN A 118 -10.99 -10.23 4.05
C GLN A 118 -11.01 -8.81 4.60
N LEU A 119 -9.92 -8.07 4.46
CA LEU A 119 -9.79 -6.67 4.86
C LEU A 119 -10.19 -5.68 3.74
N GLY A 120 -10.68 -6.18 2.60
CA GLY A 120 -11.06 -5.36 1.44
C GLY A 120 -9.88 -4.82 0.64
N LEU A 121 -8.70 -5.43 0.78
CA LEU A 121 -7.48 -5.03 0.09
C LEU A 121 -7.11 -6.02 -1.02
N GLY A 122 -6.46 -5.51 -2.04
CA GLY A 122 -5.81 -6.29 -3.10
C GLY A 122 -4.33 -5.96 -3.20
N TRP A 123 -3.67 -6.60 -4.15
CA TRP A 123 -2.25 -6.43 -4.38
C TRP A 123 -2.00 -5.58 -5.63
N ASP A 124 -0.92 -4.80 -5.59
CA ASP A 124 -0.33 -4.09 -6.71
C ASP A 124 1.01 -4.76 -7.10
N SER A 125 1.93 -4.02 -7.66
CA SER A 125 3.25 -4.51 -8.06
C SER A 125 4.15 -4.85 -6.87
N ILE A 126 4.98 -5.88 -7.04
CA ILE A 126 6.03 -6.25 -6.08
C ILE A 126 7.27 -5.41 -6.32
N ASN A 127 7.86 -4.87 -5.25
CA ASN A 127 9.22 -4.34 -5.28
C ASN A 127 10.21 -5.45 -4.91
N SER A 128 10.99 -5.90 -5.89
CA SER A 128 12.00 -6.95 -5.72
C SER A 128 13.30 -6.48 -5.05
N ASN A 129 13.46 -5.17 -4.83
CA ASN A 129 14.62 -4.58 -4.15
C ASN A 129 15.99 -4.94 -4.78
N THR A 130 16.12 -4.82 -6.07
CA THR A 130 17.42 -4.99 -6.76
C THR A 130 18.34 -3.76 -6.70
N PHE A 131 18.08 -2.82 -5.80
CA PHE A 131 18.90 -1.61 -5.60
C PHE A 131 19.73 -1.64 -4.30
N GLN A 132 19.53 -2.65 -3.45
CA GLN A 132 20.31 -2.87 -2.23
C GLN A 132 20.84 -4.31 -2.20
N ASP A 133 22.00 -4.47 -1.57
CA ASP A 133 22.55 -5.79 -1.34
C ASP A 133 21.66 -6.56 -0.34
N GLN A 134 21.40 -7.81 -0.68
CA GLN A 134 20.63 -8.73 0.15
C GLN A 134 21.56 -9.57 1.03
N PRO A 135 21.14 -9.99 2.22
CA PRO A 135 21.92 -10.92 3.03
C PRO A 135 22.26 -12.19 2.26
N GLY A 136 23.53 -12.53 2.19
CA GLY A 136 24.03 -13.74 1.53
C GLY A 136 24.13 -13.70 0.00
N GLN A 137 23.83 -12.56 -0.66
CA GLN A 137 24.08 -12.43 -2.10
C GLN A 137 25.60 -12.41 -2.41
N GLU A 138 25.98 -12.95 -3.54
CA GLU A 138 27.38 -13.10 -3.94
C GLU A 138 27.98 -11.80 -4.47
N HIS A 139 27.20 -11.05 -5.25
CA HIS A 139 27.66 -9.85 -5.95
C HIS A 139 26.91 -8.61 -5.47
N SER A 140 27.65 -7.53 -5.17
CA SER A 140 27.06 -6.25 -4.73
C SER A 140 26.38 -5.49 -5.86
N TYR A 141 25.22 -4.91 -5.56
CA TYR A 141 24.49 -4.00 -6.46
C TYR A 141 24.93 -2.53 -6.34
N LYS A 142 26.03 -2.26 -5.61
CA LYS A 142 26.51 -0.90 -5.35
C LYS A 142 26.70 -0.06 -6.62
N TYR A 143 27.11 -0.70 -7.73
CA TYR A 143 27.36 -0.05 -9.01
C TYR A 143 26.33 -0.43 -10.09
N GLY A 144 25.17 -0.83 -9.69
CA GLY A 144 24.07 -1.27 -10.54
C GLY A 144 23.74 -2.75 -10.35
N SER A 145 22.58 -3.14 -10.80
CA SER A 145 22.07 -4.52 -10.77
C SER A 145 21.81 -5.03 -12.19
N LEU A 146 20.61 -4.81 -12.74
CA LEU A 146 20.25 -5.16 -14.12
C LEU A 146 21.08 -4.40 -15.18
N SER A 147 21.60 -3.21 -14.86
CA SER A 147 22.44 -2.39 -15.73
C SER A 147 23.95 -2.51 -15.41
N HIS A 148 24.35 -3.42 -14.52
CA HIS A 148 25.76 -3.56 -14.12
C HIS A 148 26.63 -4.01 -15.31
N THR A 149 27.90 -3.56 -15.35
CA THR A 149 28.84 -3.94 -16.42
C THR A 149 29.21 -5.43 -16.39
N SER A 150 29.28 -6.05 -15.20
CA SER A 150 29.50 -7.50 -15.04
C SER A 150 28.26 -8.30 -15.37
N GLN A 151 28.40 -9.32 -16.23
CA GLN A 151 27.32 -10.26 -16.56
C GLN A 151 26.83 -11.00 -15.32
N ALA A 152 27.73 -11.48 -14.46
CA ALA A 152 27.37 -12.24 -13.26
C ALA A 152 26.43 -11.44 -12.31
N VAL A 153 26.67 -10.13 -12.15
CA VAL A 153 25.79 -9.27 -11.35
C VAL A 153 24.39 -9.15 -11.98
N ARG A 154 24.34 -8.98 -13.32
CA ARG A 154 23.04 -8.92 -14.03
C ARG A 154 22.29 -10.22 -13.92
N ASP A 155 22.98 -11.36 -14.08
CA ASP A 155 22.37 -12.69 -13.98
C ASP A 155 21.83 -12.95 -12.56
N GLN A 156 22.57 -12.57 -11.51
CA GLN A 156 22.09 -12.61 -10.13
C GLN A 156 20.83 -11.76 -9.94
N ALA A 157 20.79 -10.54 -10.49
CA ALA A 157 19.63 -9.67 -10.38
C ALA A 157 18.41 -10.19 -11.15
N VAL A 158 18.62 -10.81 -12.32
CA VAL A 158 17.55 -11.48 -13.08
C VAL A 158 17.01 -12.67 -12.30
N ALA A 159 17.90 -13.54 -11.77
CA ALA A 159 17.49 -14.69 -10.98
C ALA A 159 16.65 -14.26 -9.75
N HIS A 160 17.07 -13.22 -9.05
CA HIS A 160 16.31 -12.67 -7.91
C HIS A 160 14.92 -12.16 -8.34
N ASN A 161 14.82 -11.43 -9.46
CA ASN A 161 13.50 -10.98 -9.94
C ASN A 161 12.60 -12.15 -10.32
N LEU A 162 13.15 -13.19 -10.94
CA LEU A 162 12.38 -14.40 -11.27
C LEU A 162 11.90 -15.14 -10.02
N ASP A 163 12.69 -15.14 -8.95
CA ASP A 163 12.30 -15.72 -7.65
C ASP A 163 11.19 -14.91 -6.93
N CYS A 164 11.00 -13.64 -7.30
CA CYS A 164 9.94 -12.79 -6.78
C CYS A 164 8.60 -12.94 -7.52
N ILE A 165 8.56 -13.62 -8.67
CA ILE A 165 7.36 -13.83 -9.48
C ILE A 165 6.71 -15.16 -9.14
#